data_8d34f79a20bf532bd6c5c4848223e5e9
#
_entry.id   8d34f79a20bf532bd6c5c4848223e5e9
#
_cell.length_a   1.000
_cell.length_b   1.000
_cell.length_c   1.000
_cell.angle_alpha   90.00
_cell.angle_beta   90.00
_cell.angle_gamma   90.00
#
_symmetry.space_group_name_H-M   'P 1'
#
loop_
_entity.id
_entity.type
_entity.pdbx_description
1 polymer ?
#
loop_
_entity_poly.entity_id
_entity_poly.type
_entity_poly.pdbx_seq_one_letter_code
_entity_poly.pdbx_strand_id
1 'polypeptide(L)'
;MYQSCLRLVDRLLRKDQKPGRPGLAPPVYHERQVKELCALHALNNLFQDASAFSKGSLDDICHSLSPDHLVNPHKSVLGLGNYDVNVIMSALQLRGYEAIWFDKRKDPTCIDLSKIVGFILNVPSEMKFGFLQFPLSRKHWIAVREVEGTFYNLDSKLEAPSPIGKRTDLDPPLQAPELLQYLREQVKCKDREIFVVVTQEIGRVKGCYQDARSTPPRQQQQQAPPCERTAQCAQSPPRSGPRQKECGC
;
A
#
# COMPACT_ATOMS: atom_id res chain seq x y z
N MET A 1 -6.60 -25.99 -6.01
CA MET A 1 -5.23 -26.24 -6.52
C MET A 1 -4.36 -24.97 -6.53
N TYR A 2 -4.90 -23.78 -6.84
CA TYR A 2 -4.15 -22.52 -7.01
C TYR A 2 -3.53 -21.96 -5.72
N GLN A 3 -4.25 -22.02 -4.59
CA GLN A 3 -3.73 -21.58 -3.30
C GLN A 3 -2.57 -22.43 -2.78
N SER A 4 -2.49 -23.67 -3.19
CA SER A 4 -1.37 -24.56 -2.82
C SER A 4 -0.08 -24.18 -3.53
N CYS A 5 -0.15 -23.66 -4.78
CA CYS A 5 1.02 -23.21 -5.53
C CYS A 5 1.63 -21.93 -4.96
N LEU A 6 0.79 -20.94 -4.60
CA LEU A 6 1.27 -19.70 -3.98
C LEU A 6 1.94 -19.96 -2.62
N ARG A 7 1.36 -20.88 -1.82
CA ARG A 7 1.97 -21.31 -0.55
C ARG A 7 3.26 -22.11 -0.77
N LEU A 8 3.38 -22.83 -1.88
CA LEU A 8 4.59 -23.57 -2.21
C LEU A 8 5.73 -22.63 -2.62
N VAL A 9 5.43 -21.62 -3.44
CA VAL A 9 6.40 -20.58 -3.83
C VAL A 9 6.86 -19.76 -2.61
N ASP A 10 5.93 -19.38 -1.74
CA ASP A 10 6.26 -18.73 -0.47
C ASP A 10 7.12 -19.62 0.45
N ARG A 11 6.85 -20.93 0.44
CA ARG A 11 7.62 -21.91 1.22
C ARG A 11 9.02 -22.17 0.63
N LEU A 12 9.18 -22.09 -0.69
CA LEU A 12 10.48 -22.21 -1.35
C LEU A 12 11.35 -20.98 -1.14
N LEU A 13 10.75 -19.78 -1.11
CA LEU A 13 11.43 -18.53 -0.81
C LEU A 13 11.85 -18.41 0.67
N ARG A 14 11.21 -19.16 1.57
CA ARG A 14 11.54 -19.19 3.01
C ARG A 14 12.66 -20.18 3.40
N LYS A 15 13.23 -20.93 2.46
CA LYS A 15 14.13 -22.06 2.76
C LYS A 15 15.45 -21.69 3.41
N ASP A 16 15.83 -20.40 3.39
CA ASP A 16 17.10 -19.92 3.94
C ASP A 16 16.97 -19.02 5.20
N GLN A 17 15.74 -18.86 5.73
CA GLN A 17 15.57 -18.17 7.01
C GLN A 17 15.83 -19.15 8.15
N LYS A 18 16.82 -18.87 8.99
CA LYS A 18 17.06 -19.61 10.23
C LYS A 18 15.77 -19.70 11.04
N PRO A 19 15.41 -20.89 11.58
CA PRO A 19 14.18 -21.04 12.34
C PRO A 19 14.18 -20.09 13.54
N GLY A 20 13.23 -19.15 13.53
CA GLY A 20 12.94 -18.29 14.67
C GLY A 20 12.50 -19.12 15.88
N ARG A 21 12.69 -18.60 17.08
CA ARG A 21 12.22 -19.24 18.31
C ARG A 21 10.72 -19.56 18.20
N PRO A 22 10.27 -20.76 18.62
CA PRO A 22 8.86 -21.12 18.61
C PRO A 22 8.04 -20.11 19.43
N GLY A 23 7.04 -19.49 18.80
CA GLY A 23 6.10 -18.56 19.44
C GLY A 23 6.27 -17.07 19.12
N LEU A 24 7.31 -16.67 18.38
CA LEU A 24 7.44 -15.31 17.87
C LEU A 24 7.22 -15.31 16.35
N ALA A 25 6.34 -14.41 15.86
CA ALA A 25 6.21 -14.18 14.43
C ALA A 25 7.60 -13.87 13.83
N PRO A 26 7.93 -14.36 12.62
CA PRO A 26 9.22 -14.03 12.01
C PRO A 26 9.36 -12.52 11.92
N PRO A 27 10.53 -11.98 12.21
CA PRO A 27 10.75 -10.55 12.14
C PRO A 27 10.51 -10.09 10.69
N VAL A 28 9.73 -9.02 10.52
CA VAL A 28 9.50 -8.40 9.21
C VAL A 28 10.83 -7.88 8.69
N TYR A 29 11.25 -8.38 7.53
CA TYR A 29 12.46 -7.91 6.90
C TYR A 29 12.32 -6.47 6.42
N HIS A 30 13.26 -5.60 6.76
CA HIS A 30 13.24 -4.21 6.39
C HIS A 30 14.67 -3.69 6.17
N GLU A 31 14.94 -3.25 4.95
CA GLU A 31 16.19 -2.57 4.63
C GLU A 31 16.05 -1.07 4.85
N ARG A 32 17.01 -0.51 5.56
CA ARG A 32 17.15 0.95 5.68
C ARG A 32 17.91 1.51 4.49
N GLN A 33 17.49 2.68 4.04
CA GLN A 33 18.06 3.31 2.84
C GLN A 33 19.54 3.63 3.02
N VAL A 34 20.33 3.16 2.05
CA VAL A 34 21.72 3.52 1.87
C VAL A 34 21.84 4.24 0.51
N LYS A 35 22.40 5.44 0.50
CA LYS A 35 22.55 6.26 -0.72
C LYS A 35 21.19 6.48 -1.44
N GLU A 36 21.19 6.44 -2.77
CA GLU A 36 19.99 6.62 -3.61
C GLU A 36 19.42 5.27 -4.09
N LEU A 37 19.54 4.21 -3.27
CA LEU A 37 19.16 2.84 -3.63
C LEU A 37 17.73 2.49 -3.22
N CYS A 38 16.82 3.47 -3.13
CA CYS A 38 15.44 3.24 -2.69
C CYS A 38 14.70 2.18 -3.52
N ALA A 39 14.94 2.09 -4.83
CA ALA A 39 14.35 1.06 -5.67
C ALA A 39 14.84 -0.35 -5.31
N LEU A 40 16.15 -0.51 -5.04
CA LEU A 40 16.71 -1.78 -4.57
C LEU A 40 16.08 -2.19 -3.25
N HIS A 41 16.06 -1.27 -2.29
CA HIS A 41 15.49 -1.54 -0.96
C HIS A 41 13.99 -1.82 -1.03
N ALA A 42 13.24 -1.11 -1.89
CA ALA A 42 11.83 -1.40 -2.10
C ALA A 42 11.59 -2.81 -2.67
N LEU A 43 12.41 -3.24 -3.62
CA LEU A 43 12.34 -4.59 -4.17
C LEU A 43 12.68 -5.66 -3.12
N ASN A 44 13.79 -5.51 -2.38
CA ASN A 44 14.18 -6.46 -1.35
C ASN A 44 13.16 -6.51 -0.20
N ASN A 45 12.67 -5.37 0.24
CA ASN A 45 11.59 -5.28 1.22
C ASN A 45 10.29 -5.94 0.72
N LEU A 46 9.94 -5.76 -0.56
CA LEU A 46 8.78 -6.42 -1.15
C LEU A 46 8.93 -7.95 -1.12
N PHE A 47 10.10 -8.47 -1.43
CA PHE A 47 10.35 -9.92 -1.43
C PHE A 47 10.69 -10.49 -0.07
N GLN A 48 10.90 -9.63 0.95
CA GLN A 48 11.31 -10.04 2.30
C GLN A 48 12.63 -10.83 2.29
N ASP A 49 13.55 -10.43 1.39
CA ASP A 49 14.79 -11.15 1.14
C ASP A 49 15.92 -10.17 0.75
N ALA A 50 16.99 -10.12 1.56
CA ALA A 50 18.19 -9.30 1.33
C ALA A 50 18.91 -9.64 0.01
N SER A 51 18.75 -10.85 -0.46
CA SER A 51 19.42 -11.38 -1.66
C SER A 51 18.53 -11.37 -2.90
N ALA A 52 17.29 -10.86 -2.77
CA ALA A 52 16.36 -10.84 -3.90
C ALA A 52 16.94 -10.06 -5.09
N PHE A 53 17.52 -8.90 -4.84
CA PHE A 53 18.20 -8.10 -5.85
C PHE A 53 19.48 -7.51 -5.29
N SER A 54 20.42 -7.19 -6.18
CA SER A 54 21.66 -6.48 -5.86
C SER A 54 21.79 -5.22 -6.69
N LYS A 55 22.65 -4.30 -6.24
CA LYS A 55 22.98 -3.11 -7.06
C LYS A 55 23.54 -3.52 -8.43
N GLY A 56 24.39 -4.55 -8.45
CA GLY A 56 24.94 -5.07 -9.71
C GLY A 56 23.86 -5.53 -10.66
N SER A 57 22.90 -6.35 -10.19
CA SER A 57 21.79 -6.83 -11.03
C SER A 57 20.92 -5.71 -11.58
N LEU A 58 20.66 -4.63 -10.80
CA LEU A 58 19.92 -3.47 -11.31
C LEU A 58 20.76 -2.63 -12.29
N ASP A 59 22.05 -2.52 -12.08
CA ASP A 59 22.97 -1.86 -13.02
C ASP A 59 23.04 -2.61 -14.36
N ASP A 60 23.05 -3.95 -14.33
CA ASP A 60 23.00 -4.79 -15.54
C ASP A 60 21.70 -4.60 -16.33
N ILE A 61 20.57 -4.49 -15.61
CA ILE A 61 19.28 -4.16 -16.21
C ILE A 61 19.33 -2.78 -16.88
N CYS A 62 19.85 -1.75 -16.19
CA CYS A 62 20.02 -0.43 -16.78
C CYS A 62 20.85 -0.48 -18.07
N HIS A 63 21.92 -1.25 -18.07
CA HIS A 63 22.76 -1.41 -19.25
C HIS A 63 22.02 -2.13 -20.38
N SER A 64 21.25 -3.17 -20.07
CA SER A 64 20.46 -3.89 -21.08
C SER A 64 19.33 -3.04 -21.68
N LEU A 65 18.75 -2.12 -20.90
CA LEU A 65 17.72 -1.18 -21.39
C LEU A 65 18.27 -0.07 -22.29
N SER A 66 19.53 0.30 -22.11
CA SER A 66 20.18 1.38 -22.88
C SER A 66 21.66 1.07 -23.12
N PRO A 67 22.00 0.08 -23.98
CA PRO A 67 23.38 -0.40 -24.17
C PRO A 67 24.31 0.62 -24.81
N ASP A 68 23.79 1.47 -25.69
CA ASP A 68 24.59 2.39 -26.51
C ASP A 68 24.73 3.79 -25.88
N HIS A 69 24.22 4.01 -24.69
CA HIS A 69 24.27 5.33 -24.05
C HIS A 69 25.47 5.47 -23.10
N LEU A 70 26.31 6.49 -23.35
CA LEU A 70 27.41 6.88 -22.45
C LEU A 70 26.90 7.30 -21.07
N VAL A 71 25.73 7.95 -21.02
CA VAL A 71 25.02 8.30 -19.80
C VAL A 71 23.70 7.54 -19.80
N ASN A 72 23.56 6.58 -18.89
CA ASN A 72 22.37 5.75 -18.84
C ASN A 72 21.19 6.56 -18.25
N PRO A 73 20.05 6.70 -18.98
CA PRO A 73 18.91 7.49 -18.52
C PRO A 73 18.12 6.84 -17.38
N HIS A 74 18.32 5.55 -17.12
CA HIS A 74 17.57 4.75 -16.14
C HIS A 74 18.15 4.79 -14.73
N LYS A 75 19.27 5.47 -14.52
CA LYS A 75 19.92 5.66 -13.22
C LYS A 75 20.59 7.01 -13.10
N SER A 76 20.96 7.40 -11.87
CA SER A 76 21.71 8.64 -11.68
C SER A 76 23.08 8.61 -12.37
N VAL A 77 23.50 9.76 -12.91
CA VAL A 77 24.79 9.93 -13.62
C VAL A 77 25.98 9.50 -12.75
N LEU A 78 25.90 9.73 -11.44
CA LEU A 78 26.94 9.36 -10.48
C LEU A 78 26.93 7.87 -10.10
N GLY A 79 26.03 7.06 -10.67
CA GLY A 79 25.91 5.63 -10.35
C GLY A 79 25.52 5.33 -8.90
N LEU A 80 24.92 6.29 -8.20
CA LEU A 80 24.51 6.17 -6.80
C LEU A 80 23.18 5.41 -6.61
N GLY A 81 22.50 5.08 -7.70
CA GLY A 81 21.16 4.49 -7.72
C GLY A 81 20.18 5.39 -8.47
N ASN A 82 19.03 5.70 -7.86
CA ASN A 82 17.93 6.47 -8.44
C ASN A 82 17.37 5.82 -9.72
N TYR A 83 17.11 4.51 -9.62
CA TYR A 83 16.56 3.72 -10.73
C TYR A 83 15.13 4.15 -11.04
N ASP A 84 14.81 4.19 -12.33
CA ASP A 84 13.47 4.53 -12.80
C ASP A 84 12.50 3.33 -12.78
N VAL A 85 11.27 3.56 -13.21
CA VAL A 85 10.22 2.54 -13.26
C VAL A 85 10.56 1.38 -14.21
N ASN A 86 11.28 1.64 -15.31
CA ASN A 86 11.60 0.60 -16.29
C ASN A 86 12.54 -0.44 -15.68
N VAL A 87 13.49 0.00 -14.86
CA VAL A 87 14.38 -0.91 -14.13
C VAL A 87 13.60 -1.79 -13.15
N ILE A 88 12.66 -1.21 -12.38
CA ILE A 88 11.83 -1.97 -11.45
C ILE A 88 10.98 -2.99 -12.20
N MET A 89 10.31 -2.58 -13.28
CA MET A 89 9.48 -3.48 -14.08
C MET A 89 10.30 -4.62 -14.68
N SER A 90 11.47 -4.32 -15.25
CA SER A 90 12.37 -5.34 -15.80
C SER A 90 12.90 -6.29 -14.72
N ALA A 91 13.27 -5.76 -13.55
CA ALA A 91 13.73 -6.56 -12.41
C ALA A 91 12.65 -7.56 -11.95
N LEU A 92 11.39 -7.10 -11.84
CA LEU A 92 10.26 -7.95 -11.52
C LEU A 92 10.01 -9.02 -12.60
N GLN A 93 10.05 -8.62 -13.89
CA GLN A 93 9.83 -9.54 -15.01
C GLN A 93 10.87 -10.67 -15.05
N LEU A 94 12.13 -10.37 -14.78
CA LEU A 94 13.19 -11.39 -14.70
C LEU A 94 12.95 -12.43 -13.62
N ARG A 95 12.13 -12.10 -12.60
CA ARG A 95 11.75 -13.02 -11.53
C ARG A 95 10.35 -13.63 -11.70
N GLY A 96 9.70 -13.44 -12.83
CA GLY A 96 8.38 -13.98 -13.10
C GLY A 96 7.22 -13.18 -12.48
N TYR A 97 7.46 -11.91 -12.15
CA TYR A 97 6.45 -11.00 -11.62
C TYR A 97 6.18 -9.85 -12.60
N GLU A 98 5.10 -9.15 -12.35
CA GLU A 98 4.69 -7.98 -13.13
C GLU A 98 4.21 -6.86 -12.20
N ALA A 99 4.59 -5.62 -12.50
CA ALA A 99 4.07 -4.43 -11.86
C ALA A 99 2.99 -3.83 -12.75
N ILE A 100 1.75 -3.84 -12.26
CA ILE A 100 0.59 -3.28 -12.95
C ILE A 100 0.34 -1.89 -12.40
N TRP A 101 0.35 -0.89 -13.29
CA TRP A 101 0.04 0.48 -12.92
C TRP A 101 -1.42 0.58 -12.47
N PHE A 102 -1.65 1.06 -11.25
CA PHE A 102 -3.00 1.22 -10.72
C PHE A 102 -3.66 2.47 -11.29
N ASP A 103 -4.83 2.30 -11.90
CA ASP A 103 -5.64 3.43 -12.38
C ASP A 103 -6.26 4.17 -11.19
N LYS A 104 -5.74 5.36 -10.88
CA LYS A 104 -6.19 6.20 -9.76
C LYS A 104 -7.64 6.68 -9.83
N ARG A 105 -8.33 6.47 -10.95
CA ARG A 105 -9.78 6.73 -11.09
C ARG A 105 -10.63 5.64 -10.45
N LYS A 106 -10.03 4.47 -10.18
CA LYS A 106 -10.70 3.34 -9.54
C LYS A 106 -10.52 3.40 -8.02
N ASP A 107 -11.51 2.88 -7.30
CA ASP A 107 -11.35 2.65 -5.86
C ASP A 107 -10.48 1.41 -5.62
N PRO A 108 -9.54 1.43 -4.65
CA PRO A 108 -8.69 0.28 -4.34
C PRO A 108 -9.42 -1.01 -3.96
N THR A 109 -10.70 -0.95 -3.59
CA THR A 109 -11.52 -2.15 -3.34
C THR A 109 -11.65 -3.08 -4.54
N CYS A 110 -11.37 -2.59 -5.77
CA CYS A 110 -11.35 -3.45 -6.94
C CYS A 110 -10.15 -4.43 -6.98
N ILE A 111 -9.19 -4.30 -6.08
CA ILE A 111 -8.00 -5.15 -6.04
C ILE A 111 -8.32 -6.42 -5.23
N ASP A 112 -8.05 -7.58 -5.82
CA ASP A 112 -8.12 -8.86 -5.12
C ASP A 112 -6.80 -9.10 -4.35
N LEU A 113 -6.82 -8.80 -3.06
CA LEU A 113 -5.64 -8.90 -2.20
C LEU A 113 -5.09 -10.33 -2.08
N SER A 114 -5.87 -11.35 -2.43
CA SER A 114 -5.41 -12.74 -2.42
C SER A 114 -4.51 -13.11 -3.60
N LYS A 115 -4.51 -12.28 -4.63
CA LYS A 115 -3.80 -12.52 -5.90
C LYS A 115 -2.59 -11.62 -6.11
N ILE A 116 -2.26 -10.79 -5.13
CA ILE A 116 -1.13 -9.87 -5.24
C ILE A 116 0.03 -10.31 -4.34
N VAL A 117 1.23 -9.90 -4.70
CA VAL A 117 2.43 -9.99 -3.85
C VAL A 117 2.49 -8.81 -2.88
N GLY A 118 2.10 -7.64 -3.35
CA GLY A 118 2.11 -6.39 -2.61
C GLY A 118 2.06 -5.21 -3.55
N PHE A 119 2.53 -4.06 -3.08
CA PHE A 119 2.54 -2.82 -3.84
C PHE A 119 3.92 -2.20 -3.84
N ILE A 120 4.26 -1.53 -4.95
CA ILE A 120 5.36 -0.59 -5.03
C ILE A 120 4.75 0.79 -5.30
N LEU A 121 5.14 1.77 -4.52
CA LEU A 121 4.70 3.15 -4.68
C LEU A 121 5.87 4.04 -5.05
N ASN A 122 5.62 4.98 -5.96
CA ASN A 122 6.54 6.07 -6.26
C ASN A 122 5.97 7.35 -5.64
N VAL A 123 6.66 7.87 -4.64
CA VAL A 123 6.19 9.01 -3.85
C VAL A 123 7.15 10.19 -3.95
N PRO A 124 6.66 11.44 -3.85
CA PRO A 124 7.55 12.59 -3.78
C PRO A 124 8.38 12.53 -2.50
N SER A 125 9.64 12.91 -2.61
CA SER A 125 10.58 12.94 -1.52
C SER A 125 11.22 14.31 -1.44
N GLU A 126 11.08 14.96 -0.30
CA GLU A 126 11.77 16.21 -0.03
C GLU A 126 13.26 15.96 0.20
N MET A 127 14.10 16.76 -0.45
CA MET A 127 15.53 16.81 -0.11
C MET A 127 15.73 17.80 1.03
N LYS A 128 16.04 17.28 2.22
CA LYS A 128 16.47 18.10 3.36
C LYS A 128 17.98 18.04 3.44
N PHE A 129 18.64 19.16 3.23
CA PHE A 129 20.07 19.32 3.52
C PHE A 129 20.21 20.22 4.74
N GLY A 130 20.25 19.64 5.92
CA GLY A 130 20.20 20.37 7.18
C GLY A 130 18.91 21.22 7.30
N PHE A 131 19.04 22.52 7.48
CA PHE A 131 17.93 23.49 7.55
C PHE A 131 17.47 24.04 6.20
N LEU A 132 18.15 23.69 5.11
CA LEU A 132 17.79 24.11 3.75
C LEU A 132 16.89 23.06 3.10
N GLN A 133 15.66 23.46 2.79
CA GLN A 133 14.76 22.73 1.92
C GLN A 133 14.98 23.17 0.49
N PHE A 134 15.44 22.25 -0.37
CA PHE A 134 15.53 22.53 -1.79
C PHE A 134 14.19 22.19 -2.45
N PRO A 135 13.68 23.04 -3.37
CA PRO A 135 12.42 22.79 -4.07
C PRO A 135 12.51 21.65 -5.11
N LEU A 136 13.57 20.85 -5.08
CA LEU A 136 13.69 19.67 -5.93
C LEU A 136 12.95 18.49 -5.31
N SER A 137 11.77 18.23 -5.82
CA SER A 137 11.01 17.01 -5.52
C SER A 137 11.68 15.83 -6.23
N ARG A 138 12.36 14.98 -5.49
CA ARG A 138 12.82 13.68 -5.99
C ARG A 138 11.72 12.64 -5.80
N LYS A 139 11.70 11.65 -6.67
CA LYS A 139 10.85 10.47 -6.51
C LYS A 139 11.54 9.44 -5.60
N HIS A 140 10.74 8.76 -4.79
CA HIS A 140 11.20 7.75 -3.85
C HIS A 140 10.34 6.50 -3.95
N TRP A 141 10.98 5.35 -3.98
CA TRP A 141 10.32 4.06 -4.08
C TRP A 141 10.13 3.45 -2.69
N ILE A 142 8.91 3.01 -2.41
CA ILE A 142 8.56 2.29 -1.19
C ILE A 142 7.79 1.02 -1.53
N ALA A 143 7.87 0.02 -0.67
CA ALA A 143 7.09 -1.19 -0.77
C ALA A 143 6.01 -1.25 0.31
N VAL A 144 4.88 -1.86 -0.05
CA VAL A 144 3.83 -2.26 0.91
C VAL A 144 3.58 -3.74 0.70
N ARG A 145 3.70 -4.53 1.77
CA ARG A 145 3.51 -5.98 1.72
C ARG A 145 2.79 -6.51 2.95
N GLU A 146 2.05 -7.59 2.76
CA GLU A 146 1.49 -8.41 3.83
C GLU A 146 2.58 -9.38 4.35
N VAL A 147 2.78 -9.37 5.66
CA VAL A 147 3.60 -10.35 6.37
C VAL A 147 2.78 -10.83 7.57
N GLU A 148 2.56 -12.14 7.66
CA GLU A 148 1.80 -12.78 8.75
C GLU A 148 0.44 -12.11 9.02
N GLY A 149 -0.32 -11.82 7.94
CA GLY A 149 -1.66 -11.24 8.02
C GLY A 149 -1.70 -9.75 8.35
N THR A 150 -0.56 -9.08 8.41
CA THR A 150 -0.47 -7.63 8.63
C THR A 150 0.20 -6.97 7.44
N PHE A 151 -0.40 -5.90 6.94
CA PHE A 151 0.21 -5.06 5.90
C PHE A 151 1.14 -4.04 6.53
N TYR A 152 2.32 -3.91 5.95
CA TYR A 152 3.36 -2.98 6.40
C TYR A 152 3.75 -2.00 5.30
N ASN A 153 3.93 -0.75 5.68
CA ASN A 153 4.72 0.19 4.91
C ASN A 153 6.20 -0.08 5.20
N LEU A 154 6.92 -0.49 4.15
CA LEU A 154 8.33 -0.88 4.19
C LEU A 154 9.20 0.20 3.51
N ASP A 155 8.88 1.47 3.78
CA ASP A 155 9.69 2.59 3.31
C ASP A 155 11.09 2.53 3.94
N SER A 156 12.11 2.41 3.11
CA SER A 156 13.52 2.30 3.55
C SER A 156 14.05 3.53 4.31
N LYS A 157 13.30 4.65 4.31
CA LYS A 157 13.62 5.83 5.13
C LYS A 157 13.13 5.72 6.56
N LEU A 158 12.21 4.82 6.84
CA LEU A 158 11.74 4.55 8.20
C LEU A 158 12.80 3.78 8.98
N GLU A 159 12.81 3.95 10.29
CA GLU A 159 13.70 3.20 11.19
C GLU A 159 13.29 1.74 11.35
N ALA A 160 11.98 1.46 11.22
CA ALA A 160 11.39 0.15 11.33
C ALA A 160 10.16 0.02 10.40
N PRO A 161 9.72 -1.21 10.10
CA PRO A 161 8.47 -1.45 9.39
C PRO A 161 7.31 -0.76 10.10
N SER A 162 6.48 -0.01 9.35
CA SER A 162 5.30 0.65 9.92
C SER A 162 4.05 -0.17 9.61
N PRO A 163 3.34 -0.73 10.60
CA PRO A 163 2.11 -1.47 10.35
C PRO A 163 1.03 -0.53 9.83
N ILE A 164 0.32 -0.96 8.79
CA ILE A 164 -0.81 -0.24 8.21
C ILE A 164 -2.11 -0.79 8.80
N GLY A 165 -2.27 -2.13 8.81
CA GLY A 165 -3.47 -2.78 9.29
C GLY A 165 -3.43 -4.28 9.08
N LYS A 166 -4.35 -4.97 9.73
CA LYS A 166 -4.47 -6.43 9.64
C LYS A 166 -5.44 -6.83 8.53
N ARG A 167 -5.17 -7.97 7.95
CA ARG A 167 -6.11 -8.67 7.10
C ARG A 167 -7.22 -9.28 7.96
N THR A 168 -8.46 -9.09 7.57
CA THR A 168 -9.60 -9.70 8.24
C THR A 168 -10.14 -10.82 7.35
N ASP A 169 -10.22 -12.03 7.92
CA ASP A 169 -10.73 -13.22 7.23
C ASP A 169 -12.24 -13.40 7.47
N LEU A 170 -12.92 -12.41 8.06
CA LEU A 170 -14.28 -12.52 8.59
C LEU A 170 -15.35 -12.68 7.52
N ASP A 171 -15.09 -12.28 6.26
CA ASP A 171 -16.00 -12.51 5.12
C ASP A 171 -15.24 -12.41 3.80
N PRO A 172 -15.46 -13.32 2.80
CA PRO A 172 -14.96 -13.08 1.45
C PRO A 172 -15.77 -11.95 0.76
N PRO A 173 -15.09 -11.02 0.05
CA PRO A 173 -13.67 -11.02 -0.25
C PRO A 173 -12.81 -10.48 0.92
N LEU A 174 -11.59 -11.04 1.02
CA LEU A 174 -10.57 -10.64 2.00
C LEU A 174 -10.47 -9.13 2.13
N GLN A 175 -10.75 -8.61 3.31
CA GLN A 175 -10.77 -7.17 3.57
C GLN A 175 -9.58 -6.75 4.44
N ALA A 176 -9.04 -5.58 4.13
CA ALA A 176 -8.03 -4.91 4.92
C ALA A 176 -8.40 -3.41 4.95
N PRO A 177 -9.37 -3.00 5.77
CA PRO A 177 -9.95 -1.66 5.71
C PRO A 177 -8.91 -0.56 5.90
N GLU A 178 -7.93 -0.74 6.79
CA GLU A 178 -6.88 0.23 7.02
C GLU A 178 -5.94 0.33 5.79
N LEU A 179 -5.63 -0.79 5.13
CA LEU A 179 -4.88 -0.78 3.88
C LEU A 179 -5.66 -0.04 2.78
N LEU A 180 -6.95 -0.30 2.64
CA LEU A 180 -7.78 0.37 1.64
C LEU A 180 -7.84 1.88 1.91
N GLN A 181 -7.96 2.29 3.16
CA GLN A 181 -7.89 3.70 3.53
C GLN A 181 -6.52 4.29 3.19
N TYR A 182 -5.44 3.62 3.55
CA TYR A 182 -4.07 4.02 3.20
C TYR A 182 -3.91 4.20 1.69
N LEU A 183 -4.35 3.23 0.88
CA LEU A 183 -4.26 3.31 -0.58
C LEU A 183 -5.11 4.45 -1.15
N ARG A 184 -6.32 4.72 -0.62
CA ARG A 184 -7.14 5.86 -1.02
C ARG A 184 -6.44 7.19 -0.77
N GLU A 185 -5.71 7.31 0.33
CA GLU A 185 -4.90 8.51 0.61
C GLU A 185 -3.75 8.66 -0.40
N GLN A 186 -3.10 7.54 -0.77
CA GLN A 186 -2.07 7.58 -1.81
C GLN A 186 -2.65 7.99 -3.16
N VAL A 187 -3.81 7.46 -3.54
CA VAL A 187 -4.51 7.75 -4.82
C VAL A 187 -4.88 9.23 -4.96
N LYS A 188 -5.28 9.90 -3.87
CA LYS A 188 -5.64 11.33 -3.87
C LYS A 188 -4.47 12.24 -4.24
N CYS A 189 -3.25 11.81 -4.01
CA CYS A 189 -2.05 12.58 -4.31
C CYS A 189 -1.69 12.44 -5.79
N LYS A 190 -1.69 13.56 -6.54
CA LYS A 190 -1.37 13.56 -7.98
C LYS A 190 0.03 13.07 -8.28
N ASP A 191 0.99 13.40 -7.42
CA ASP A 191 2.42 13.13 -7.62
C ASP A 191 2.87 11.74 -7.16
N ARG A 192 1.94 10.90 -6.71
CA ARG A 192 2.22 9.52 -6.31
C ARG A 192 1.74 8.54 -7.36
N GLU A 193 2.49 7.46 -7.54
CA GLU A 193 2.10 6.36 -8.42
C GLU A 193 2.05 5.06 -7.61
N ILE A 194 1.10 4.19 -7.95
CA ILE A 194 0.89 2.91 -7.29
C ILE A 194 1.00 1.81 -8.33
N PHE A 195 1.82 0.81 -8.04
CA PHE A 195 1.96 -0.40 -8.83
C PHE A 195 1.52 -1.60 -7.99
N VAL A 196 0.60 -2.37 -8.53
CA VAL A 196 0.19 -3.66 -7.96
C VAL A 196 1.15 -4.71 -8.48
N VAL A 197 1.86 -5.40 -7.60
CA VAL A 197 2.79 -6.45 -7.99
C VAL A 197 2.11 -7.80 -7.89
N VAL A 198 2.15 -8.54 -9.00
CA VAL A 198 1.52 -9.84 -9.19
C VAL A 198 2.48 -10.82 -9.85
N THR A 199 2.15 -12.11 -9.86
CA THR A 199 2.85 -13.05 -10.75
C THR A 199 2.51 -12.75 -12.21
N GLN A 200 3.42 -13.04 -13.15
CA GLN A 200 3.17 -12.85 -14.58
C GLN A 200 1.92 -13.59 -15.07
N GLU A 201 1.60 -14.72 -14.46
CA GLU A 201 0.41 -15.50 -14.79
C GLU A 201 -0.88 -14.71 -14.51
N ILE A 202 -0.94 -14.05 -13.33
CA ILE A 202 -2.07 -13.19 -12.95
C ILE A 202 -2.06 -11.90 -13.79
N GLY A 203 -0.89 -11.35 -14.08
CA GLY A 203 -0.74 -10.13 -14.89
C GLY A 203 -1.31 -10.30 -16.29
N ARG A 204 -0.98 -11.40 -16.97
CA ARG A 204 -1.47 -11.70 -18.34
C ARG A 204 -2.98 -11.70 -18.46
N VAL A 205 -3.70 -12.18 -17.44
CA VAL A 205 -5.17 -12.25 -17.44
C VAL A 205 -5.81 -11.06 -16.71
N LYS A 206 -5.02 -10.09 -16.23
CA LYS A 206 -5.47 -8.98 -15.36
C LYS A 206 -6.29 -9.46 -14.16
N GLY A 207 -5.97 -10.65 -13.68
CA GLY A 207 -6.74 -11.38 -12.67
C GLY A 207 -6.64 -10.81 -11.25
N CYS A 208 -5.85 -9.75 -11.03
CA CYS A 208 -5.75 -9.07 -9.74
C CYS A 208 -6.92 -8.11 -9.44
N TYR A 209 -7.83 -7.92 -10.38
CA TYR A 209 -9.02 -7.12 -10.17
C TYR A 209 -10.24 -8.00 -9.97
N GLN A 210 -11.11 -7.63 -9.05
CA GLN A 210 -12.40 -8.28 -8.85
C GLN A 210 -13.31 -7.97 -10.04
N ASP A 211 -13.99 -9.00 -10.56
CA ASP A 211 -15.03 -8.79 -11.56
C ASP A 211 -16.14 -7.94 -10.97
N ALA A 212 -16.53 -6.89 -11.70
CA ALA A 212 -17.59 -5.97 -11.26
C ALA A 212 -18.95 -6.67 -10.98
N ARG A 213 -19.08 -7.94 -11.32
CA ARG A 213 -20.28 -8.77 -11.10
C ARG A 213 -20.29 -9.48 -9.75
N SER A 214 -19.19 -9.47 -8.99
CA SER A 214 -19.09 -10.16 -7.70
C SER A 214 -19.32 -9.23 -6.50
N THR A 215 -19.66 -7.97 -6.71
CA THR A 215 -20.01 -7.07 -5.62
C THR A 215 -21.45 -7.43 -5.18
N PRO A 216 -21.66 -7.93 -3.96
CA PRO A 216 -23.03 -8.12 -3.46
C PRO A 216 -23.77 -6.77 -3.50
N PRO A 217 -25.07 -6.75 -3.82
CA PRO A 217 -25.84 -5.54 -3.85
C PRO A 217 -25.72 -4.86 -2.48
N ARG A 218 -25.36 -3.58 -2.51
CA ARG A 218 -25.29 -2.71 -1.35
C ARG A 218 -26.59 -2.90 -0.56
N GLN A 219 -26.52 -3.56 0.60
CA GLN A 219 -27.67 -3.65 1.49
C GLN A 219 -28.14 -2.23 1.74
N GLN A 220 -29.32 -1.90 1.18
CA GLN A 220 -30.02 -0.68 1.49
C GLN A 220 -30.16 -0.66 3.00
N GLN A 221 -29.54 0.32 3.62
CA GLN A 221 -29.82 0.65 5.01
C GLN A 221 -31.35 0.74 5.12
N GLN A 222 -31.95 -0.22 5.77
CA GLN A 222 -33.35 -0.17 6.13
C GLN A 222 -33.56 1.14 6.87
N GLN A 223 -34.25 2.06 6.23
CA GLN A 223 -34.75 3.25 6.87
C GLN A 223 -35.59 2.78 8.04
N ALA A 224 -35.20 3.19 9.23
CA ALA A 224 -36.03 3.01 10.42
C ALA A 224 -37.43 3.56 10.14
N PRO A 225 -38.51 2.85 10.54
CA PRO A 225 -39.86 3.33 10.32
C PRO A 225 -40.05 4.69 10.98
N PRO A 226 -40.84 5.60 10.38
CA PRO A 226 -41.08 6.89 10.97
C PRO A 226 -41.78 6.71 12.33
N CYS A 227 -41.23 7.37 13.33
CA CYS A 227 -41.80 7.42 14.67
C CYS A 227 -43.20 8.03 14.61
N GLU A 228 -44.24 7.21 14.79
CA GLU A 228 -45.62 7.68 14.95
C GLU A 228 -45.68 8.56 16.18
N ARG A 229 -45.88 9.86 15.95
CA ARG A 229 -46.27 10.79 17.01
C ARG A 229 -47.71 10.51 17.41
N THR A 230 -47.89 9.76 18.48
CA THR A 230 -49.16 9.72 19.20
C THR A 230 -49.45 11.11 19.77
N ALA A 231 -50.44 11.75 19.19
CA ALA A 231 -51.06 12.95 19.75
C ALA A 231 -51.82 12.57 21.01
N GLN A 232 -51.37 13.04 22.16
CA GLN A 232 -52.17 13.12 23.36
C GLN A 232 -52.16 14.55 23.88
N CYS A 233 -53.23 15.18 23.51
CA CYS A 233 -54.18 16.05 24.18
C CYS A 233 -53.67 16.89 25.37
N ALA A 234 -53.90 18.13 25.14
CA ALA A 234 -53.88 19.26 26.05
C ALA A 234 -54.63 19.02 27.39
N GLN A 235 -54.06 19.50 28.48
CA GLN A 235 -54.82 20.14 29.57
C GLN A 235 -53.89 21.11 30.28
N SER A 236 -54.19 22.39 30.13
CA SER A 236 -53.63 23.48 30.93
C SER A 236 -54.46 23.67 32.23
N PRO A 237 -53.87 24.07 33.31
CA PRO A 237 -54.51 24.90 34.30
C PRO A 237 -53.83 26.26 34.53
N PRO A 238 -54.41 27.19 35.29
CA PRO A 238 -54.51 28.57 34.88
C PRO A 238 -53.48 29.51 35.51
N ARG A 239 -53.42 30.68 34.92
CA ARG A 239 -52.64 31.87 35.31
C ARG A 239 -52.94 32.34 36.75
N SER A 240 -51.93 32.74 37.47
CA SER A 240 -52.01 33.81 38.49
C SER A 240 -50.80 34.72 38.35
N GLY A 241 -51.09 35.96 38.16
CA GLY A 241 -50.18 37.04 37.88
C GLY A 241 -49.57 37.64 39.15
N PRO A 242 -49.17 38.92 39.16
CA PRO A 242 -47.74 39.30 39.04
C PRO A 242 -47.21 39.86 40.35
N ARG A 243 -45.91 39.92 40.53
CA ARG A 243 -45.27 40.97 41.39
C ARG A 243 -43.89 41.39 40.90
N GLN A 244 -43.83 42.68 40.81
CA GLN A 244 -42.71 43.54 40.59
C GLN A 244 -41.65 43.51 41.70
N LYS A 245 -40.53 44.12 41.32
CA LYS A 245 -39.51 44.88 42.06
C LYS A 245 -38.19 44.16 42.17
N GLU A 246 -37.17 44.74 41.87
CA GLU A 246 -36.43 45.98 41.83
C GLU A 246 -34.94 45.67 42.03
N CYS A 247 -34.14 46.34 41.25
CA CYS A 247 -32.84 47.01 41.49
C CYS A 247 -31.76 46.35 42.36
N GLY A 248 -30.57 46.42 41.87
CA GLY A 248 -29.49 46.88 42.72
C GLY A 248 -28.12 46.25 42.38
N CYS A 249 -27.27 47.14 41.88
CA CYS A 249 -25.82 47.11 41.76
C CYS A 249 -25.19 46.14 40.77
#